data_0c74ef78c7171139054e8b3d3681c836
#
_entry.id   0c74ef78c7171139054e8b3d3681c836
#
_cell.length_a   1.000
_cell.length_b   1.000
_cell.length_c   1.000
_cell.angle_alpha   90.00
_cell.angle_beta   90.00
_cell.angle_gamma   90.00
#
_symmetry.space_group_name_H-M   'P 1'
#
loop_
_entity.id
_entity.type
_entity.pdbx_description
1 polymer ?
#
loop_
_entity_poly.entity_id
_entity_poly.type
_entity_poly.pdbx_seq_one_letter_code
_entity_poly.pdbx_strand_id
1 'polypeptide(L)'
;MLATVRGIVASTGVGDVIIETNGIGLHLAVPREVAATLRVGENTFLHTVLIPREDEWLLFGFATAEDKQLFTILRGVTGVGPRTALAILSTLPASEIAKAVDAGDDSRFRVVPGIGQKTASLIIVSLTGKMPQASNSESGALAEALTGLGWAQAAAREVARDVVRDAPTASLAERLKIALASLGGNA
;
A
#
# COMPACT_ATOMS: atom_id res chain seq x y z
N MET A 1 7.09 16.14 -10.29
CA MET A 1 5.98 15.19 -10.06
C MET A 1 5.85 14.95 -8.55
N LEU A 2 4.63 14.97 -7.99
CA LEU A 2 4.40 14.73 -6.56
C LEU A 2 4.52 13.22 -6.28
N ALA A 3 5.64 12.78 -5.71
CA ALA A 3 5.93 11.37 -5.45
C ALA A 3 5.62 10.95 -4.02
N THR A 4 5.65 11.89 -3.10
CA THR A 4 5.33 11.73 -1.67
C THR A 4 4.75 13.03 -1.14
N VAL A 5 3.94 12.95 -0.09
CA VAL A 5 3.43 14.09 0.69
C VAL A 5 3.65 13.82 2.16
N ARG A 6 4.19 14.81 2.89
CA ARG A 6 4.28 14.81 4.35
C ARG A 6 3.64 16.09 4.86
N GLY A 7 2.79 15.98 5.86
CA GLY A 7 2.11 17.13 6.44
C GLY A 7 1.13 16.74 7.53
N ILE A 8 0.31 17.69 7.94
CA ILE A 8 -0.73 17.51 8.96
C ILE A 8 -2.03 17.14 8.28
N VAL A 9 -2.73 16.15 8.80
CA VAL A 9 -4.06 15.78 8.34
C VAL A 9 -5.03 16.90 8.73
N ALA A 10 -5.52 17.64 7.74
CA ALA A 10 -6.49 18.72 7.93
C ALA A 10 -7.93 18.20 7.98
N SER A 11 -8.26 17.17 7.18
CA SER A 11 -9.55 16.47 7.22
C SER A 11 -9.45 15.06 6.66
N THR A 12 -10.38 14.19 7.06
CA THR A 12 -10.53 12.83 6.54
C THR A 12 -11.97 12.56 6.14
N GLY A 13 -12.15 11.82 5.03
CA GLY A 13 -13.44 11.35 4.54
C GLY A 13 -13.45 9.84 4.31
N VAL A 14 -14.47 9.35 3.61
CA VAL A 14 -14.59 7.92 3.26
C VAL A 14 -13.79 7.62 1.99
N GLY A 15 -12.46 7.55 2.11
CA GLY A 15 -11.56 7.26 0.99
C GLY A 15 -10.88 8.50 0.40
N ASP A 16 -10.88 9.59 1.14
CA ASP A 16 -10.14 10.81 0.82
C ASP A 16 -9.57 11.47 2.09
N VAL A 17 -8.56 12.28 1.90
CA VAL A 17 -7.90 13.05 2.97
C VAL A 17 -7.38 14.37 2.43
N ILE A 18 -7.40 15.42 3.26
CA ILE A 18 -6.67 16.66 3.00
C ILE A 18 -5.45 16.69 3.91
N ILE A 19 -4.28 16.81 3.29
CA ILE A 19 -3.01 16.98 4.01
C ILE A 19 -2.51 18.39 3.78
N GLU A 20 -2.33 19.13 4.87
CA GLU A 20 -1.73 20.45 4.83
C GLU A 20 -0.21 20.36 4.90
N THR A 21 0.45 20.96 3.95
CA THR A 21 1.91 21.10 3.90
C THR A 21 2.28 22.54 3.54
N ASN A 22 2.99 23.21 4.43
CA ASN A 22 3.43 24.61 4.25
C ASN A 22 2.30 25.58 3.84
N GLY A 23 1.12 25.45 4.45
CA GLY A 23 -0.05 26.30 4.17
C GLY A 23 -0.82 25.92 2.90
N ILE A 24 -0.49 24.82 2.25
CA ILE A 24 -1.20 24.28 1.08
C ILE A 24 -1.93 23.02 1.47
N GLY A 25 -3.25 22.97 1.33
CA GLY A 25 -4.06 21.78 1.50
C GLY A 25 -4.07 20.94 0.22
N LEU A 26 -3.53 19.74 0.27
CA LEU A 26 -3.57 18.78 -0.82
C LEU A 26 -4.69 17.77 -0.56
N HIS A 27 -5.62 17.65 -1.51
CA HIS A 27 -6.70 16.67 -1.47
C HIS A 27 -6.27 15.38 -2.18
N LEU A 28 -6.24 14.27 -1.44
CA LEU A 28 -5.82 12.97 -1.92
C LEU A 28 -6.97 11.96 -1.84
N ALA A 29 -7.18 11.20 -2.91
CA ALA A 29 -7.95 9.97 -2.84
C ALA A 29 -7.04 8.86 -2.30
N VAL A 30 -7.52 8.14 -1.28
CA VAL A 30 -6.75 7.09 -0.59
C VAL A 30 -7.59 5.81 -0.45
N PRO A 31 -6.98 4.62 -0.29
CA PRO A 31 -7.71 3.42 0.11
C PRO A 31 -8.48 3.67 1.41
N ARG A 32 -9.67 3.05 1.54
CA ARG A 32 -10.53 3.25 2.72
C ARG A 32 -9.84 2.90 4.03
N GLU A 33 -9.02 1.85 4.03
CA GLU A 33 -8.24 1.45 5.21
C GLU A 33 -7.23 2.53 5.61
N VAL A 34 -6.57 3.17 4.63
CA VAL A 34 -5.65 4.28 4.88
C VAL A 34 -6.41 5.45 5.49
N ALA A 35 -7.57 5.86 4.91
CA ALA A 35 -8.38 6.93 5.47
C ALA A 35 -8.81 6.65 6.92
N ALA A 36 -9.14 5.39 7.24
CA ALA A 36 -9.56 4.98 8.58
C ALA A 36 -8.44 5.05 9.64
N THR A 37 -7.18 4.98 9.24
CA THR A 37 -6.02 5.08 10.14
C THR A 37 -5.59 6.52 10.42
N LEU A 38 -5.95 7.46 9.53
CA LEU A 38 -5.54 8.87 9.63
C LEU A 38 -6.42 9.64 10.62
N ARG A 39 -5.79 10.49 11.44
CA ARG A 39 -6.46 11.33 12.42
C ARG A 39 -6.17 12.80 12.17
N VAL A 40 -7.22 13.63 12.21
CA VAL A 40 -7.10 15.10 12.06
C VAL A 40 -6.16 15.65 13.12
N GLY A 41 -5.23 16.51 12.71
CA GLY A 41 -4.20 17.12 13.54
C GLY A 41 -2.90 16.33 13.66
N GLU A 42 -2.84 15.07 13.22
CA GLU A 42 -1.62 14.25 13.25
C GLU A 42 -0.77 14.44 12.00
N ASN A 43 0.55 14.32 12.18
CA ASN A 43 1.48 14.27 11.05
C ASN A 43 1.37 12.92 10.34
N THR A 44 1.37 12.98 9.00
CA THR A 44 1.36 11.77 8.17
C THR A 44 2.34 11.88 7.02
N PHE A 45 2.70 10.71 6.48
CA PHE A 45 3.49 10.56 5.26
C PHE A 45 2.79 9.58 4.33
N LEU A 46 2.54 10.00 3.09
CA LEU A 46 1.94 9.15 2.07
C LEU A 46 2.80 9.13 0.80
N HIS A 47 2.90 7.96 0.20
CA HIS A 47 3.39 7.80 -1.16
C HIS A 47 2.29 8.23 -2.13
N THR A 48 2.62 9.04 -3.15
CA THR A 48 1.59 9.64 -3.99
C THR A 48 1.78 9.38 -5.47
N VAL A 49 0.66 9.37 -6.19
CA VAL A 49 0.60 9.35 -7.65
C VAL A 49 -0.26 10.50 -8.11
N LEU A 50 0.32 11.44 -8.86
CA LEU A 50 -0.39 12.53 -9.51
C LEU A 50 -0.78 12.11 -10.93
N ILE A 51 -2.04 12.27 -11.27
CA ILE A 51 -2.58 12.03 -12.61
C ILE A 51 -3.18 13.34 -13.13
N PRO A 52 -2.46 14.08 -13.98
CA PRO A 52 -3.01 15.28 -14.60
C PRO A 52 -4.07 14.86 -15.65
N ARG A 53 -5.18 15.58 -15.69
CA ARG A 53 -6.20 15.58 -16.71
C ARG A 53 -6.42 16.99 -17.21
N GLU A 54 -7.15 17.14 -18.30
CA GLU A 54 -7.42 18.45 -18.90
C GLU A 54 -8.12 19.39 -17.92
N ASP A 55 -9.12 18.88 -17.19
CA ASP A 55 -9.96 19.68 -16.30
C ASP A 55 -9.58 19.58 -14.81
N GLU A 56 -8.83 18.56 -14.40
CA GLU A 56 -8.53 18.31 -12.99
C GLU A 56 -7.20 17.56 -12.79
N TRP A 57 -6.59 17.77 -11.64
CA TRP A 57 -5.44 16.99 -11.20
C TRP A 57 -5.87 16.01 -10.09
N LEU A 58 -5.79 14.73 -10.37
CA LEU A 58 -6.11 13.70 -9.40
C LEU A 58 -4.85 13.29 -8.65
N LEU A 59 -4.87 13.43 -7.33
CA LEU A 59 -3.79 12.99 -6.46
C LEU A 59 -4.26 11.79 -5.64
N PHE A 60 -3.52 10.69 -5.74
CA PHE A 60 -3.77 9.46 -5.00
C PHE A 60 -2.69 9.27 -3.94
N GLY A 61 -3.06 8.79 -2.74
CA GLY A 61 -2.15 8.56 -1.63
C GLY A 61 -2.20 7.12 -1.13
N PHE A 62 -1.05 6.58 -0.75
CA PHE A 62 -0.86 5.21 -0.28
C PHE A 62 0.04 5.19 0.94
N ALA A 63 -0.24 4.32 1.91
CA ALA A 63 0.57 4.18 3.11
C ALA A 63 1.94 3.56 2.81
N THR A 64 2.01 2.67 1.81
CA THR A 64 3.24 1.96 1.45
C THR A 64 3.66 2.22 0.00
N ALA A 65 4.95 2.02 -0.29
CA ALA A 65 5.47 2.10 -1.65
C ALA A 65 4.93 0.95 -2.52
N GLU A 66 4.66 -0.20 -1.92
CA GLU A 66 4.09 -1.37 -2.58
C GLU A 66 2.68 -1.10 -3.08
N ASP A 67 1.80 -0.53 -2.25
CA ASP A 67 0.43 -0.19 -2.65
C ASP A 67 0.44 0.82 -3.78
N LYS A 68 1.33 1.82 -3.73
CA LYS A 68 1.56 2.76 -4.83
C LYS A 68 2.00 2.06 -6.11
N GLN A 69 2.94 1.10 -6.01
CA GLN A 69 3.41 0.34 -7.16
C GLN A 69 2.28 -0.54 -7.72
N LEU A 70 1.55 -1.23 -6.85
CA LEU A 70 0.41 -2.07 -7.23
C LEU A 70 -0.69 -1.26 -7.91
N PHE A 71 -1.03 -0.08 -7.37
CA PHE A 71 -1.93 0.88 -8.02
C PHE A 71 -1.46 1.23 -9.43
N THR A 72 -0.16 1.49 -9.61
CA THR A 72 0.42 1.86 -10.90
C THR A 72 0.32 0.72 -11.91
N ILE A 73 0.55 -0.53 -11.48
CA ILE A 73 0.40 -1.71 -12.35
C ILE A 73 -1.08 -1.92 -12.71
N LEU A 74 -1.98 -1.90 -11.72
CA LEU A 74 -3.41 -2.07 -11.91
C LEU A 74 -3.98 -1.04 -12.90
N ARG A 75 -3.59 0.23 -12.76
CA ARG A 75 -4.01 1.30 -13.67
C ARG A 75 -3.56 1.09 -15.11
N GLY A 76 -2.48 0.33 -15.32
CA GLY A 76 -1.99 -0.03 -16.65
C GLY A 76 -2.79 -1.14 -17.33
N VAL A 77 -3.73 -1.79 -16.63
CA VAL A 77 -4.56 -2.86 -17.18
C VAL A 77 -5.69 -2.25 -18.00
N THR A 78 -5.89 -2.77 -19.21
CA THR A 78 -7.01 -2.35 -20.07
C THR A 78 -8.35 -2.53 -19.35
N GLY A 79 -9.14 -1.45 -19.25
CA GLY A 79 -10.42 -1.43 -18.55
C GLY A 79 -10.32 -1.13 -17.05
N VAL A 80 -9.10 -0.86 -16.52
CA VAL A 80 -8.90 -0.43 -15.13
C VAL A 80 -8.43 1.01 -15.11
N GLY A 81 -9.35 1.92 -14.82
CA GLY A 81 -9.02 3.33 -14.59
C GLY A 81 -8.49 3.60 -13.18
N PRO A 82 -8.04 4.83 -12.90
CA PRO A 82 -7.49 5.17 -11.57
C PRO A 82 -8.47 4.92 -10.42
N ARG A 83 -9.75 5.26 -10.60
CA ARG A 83 -10.79 5.02 -9.57
C ARG A 83 -11.04 3.54 -9.36
N THR A 84 -11.02 2.73 -10.42
CA THR A 84 -11.16 1.26 -10.32
C THR A 84 -9.94 0.64 -9.63
N ALA A 85 -8.73 1.08 -9.97
CA ALA A 85 -7.51 0.63 -9.31
C ALA A 85 -7.54 0.93 -7.79
N LEU A 86 -8.00 2.14 -7.40
CA LEU A 86 -8.17 2.49 -6.00
C LEU A 86 -9.26 1.64 -5.32
N ALA A 87 -10.36 1.35 -6.02
CA ALA A 87 -11.44 0.50 -5.50
C ALA A 87 -10.95 -0.94 -5.26
N ILE A 88 -10.09 -1.48 -6.14
CA ILE A 88 -9.45 -2.79 -5.92
C ILE A 88 -8.66 -2.77 -4.60
N LEU A 89 -7.77 -1.80 -4.42
CA LEU A 89 -6.94 -1.68 -3.21
C LEU A 89 -7.74 -1.36 -1.94
N SER A 90 -8.93 -0.77 -2.08
CA SER A 90 -9.86 -0.54 -0.96
C SER A 90 -10.69 -1.77 -0.60
N THR A 91 -10.74 -2.77 -1.48
CA THR A 91 -11.57 -3.99 -1.28
C THR A 91 -10.71 -5.20 -0.96
N LEU A 92 -9.53 -5.29 -1.57
CA LEU A 92 -8.61 -6.42 -1.46
C LEU A 92 -7.25 -5.94 -0.94
N PRO A 93 -6.81 -6.40 0.23
CA PRO A 93 -5.44 -6.19 0.70
C PRO A 93 -4.42 -6.74 -0.29
N ALA A 94 -3.23 -6.11 -0.37
CA ALA A 94 -2.17 -6.54 -1.28
C ALA A 94 -1.81 -8.04 -1.15
N SER A 95 -1.90 -8.58 0.07
CA SER A 95 -1.68 -10.01 0.33
C SER A 95 -2.73 -10.93 -0.30
N GLU A 96 -4.00 -10.49 -0.35
CA GLU A 96 -5.06 -11.26 -1.03
C GLU A 96 -4.94 -11.13 -2.55
N ILE A 97 -4.57 -9.97 -3.05
CA ILE A 97 -4.27 -9.77 -4.48
C ILE A 97 -3.14 -10.72 -4.90
N ALA A 98 -2.05 -10.80 -4.10
CA ALA A 98 -0.94 -11.71 -4.37
C ALA A 98 -1.39 -13.18 -4.44
N LYS A 99 -2.17 -13.62 -3.43
CA LYS A 99 -2.72 -14.99 -3.42
C LYS A 99 -3.62 -15.28 -4.62
N ALA A 100 -4.47 -14.32 -5.00
CA ALA A 100 -5.35 -14.47 -6.17
C ALA A 100 -4.54 -14.59 -7.47
N VAL A 101 -3.47 -13.79 -7.61
CA VAL A 101 -2.57 -13.85 -8.77
C VAL A 101 -1.81 -15.17 -8.82
N ASP A 102 -1.25 -15.63 -7.70
CA ASP A 102 -0.50 -16.90 -7.62
C ASP A 102 -1.40 -18.11 -7.91
N ALA A 103 -2.66 -18.06 -7.46
CA ALA A 103 -3.66 -19.10 -7.73
C ALA A 103 -4.33 -18.99 -9.10
N GLY A 104 -4.15 -17.88 -9.84
CA GLY A 104 -4.89 -17.60 -11.06
C GLY A 104 -6.40 -17.38 -10.83
N ASP A 105 -6.80 -17.04 -9.60
CA ASP A 105 -8.21 -16.89 -9.19
C ASP A 105 -8.74 -15.48 -9.51
N ASP A 106 -9.28 -15.32 -10.71
CA ASP A 106 -9.86 -14.05 -11.14
C ASP A 106 -11.20 -13.71 -10.45
N SER A 107 -11.85 -14.70 -9.82
CA SER A 107 -13.12 -14.50 -9.12
C SER A 107 -13.01 -13.50 -7.97
N ARG A 108 -11.83 -13.41 -7.34
CA ARG A 108 -11.53 -12.49 -6.25
C ARG A 108 -11.64 -11.02 -6.68
N PHE A 109 -11.32 -10.71 -7.93
CA PHE A 109 -11.43 -9.34 -8.43
C PHE A 109 -12.86 -8.95 -8.80
N ARG A 110 -13.74 -9.92 -9.07
CA ARG A 110 -15.14 -9.65 -9.47
C ARG A 110 -16.02 -9.14 -8.32
N VAL A 111 -15.55 -9.22 -7.07
CA VAL A 111 -16.23 -8.59 -5.93
C VAL A 111 -16.13 -7.06 -5.97
N VAL A 112 -15.20 -6.52 -6.75
CA VAL A 112 -15.02 -5.08 -6.90
C VAL A 112 -16.02 -4.54 -7.92
N PRO A 113 -16.87 -3.56 -7.56
CA PRO A 113 -17.84 -2.97 -8.48
C PRO A 113 -17.18 -2.48 -9.78
N GLY A 114 -17.76 -2.83 -10.92
CA GLY A 114 -17.25 -2.45 -12.24
C GLY A 114 -16.19 -3.38 -12.82
N ILE A 115 -15.81 -4.45 -12.13
CA ILE A 115 -14.90 -5.48 -12.65
C ILE A 115 -15.69 -6.72 -13.10
N GLY A 116 -15.75 -6.92 -14.42
CA GLY A 116 -16.30 -8.13 -15.04
C GLY A 116 -15.25 -9.21 -15.25
N GLN A 117 -15.69 -10.38 -15.69
CA GLN A 117 -14.84 -11.55 -15.98
C GLN A 117 -13.61 -11.20 -16.83
N LYS A 118 -13.82 -10.52 -17.97
CA LYS A 118 -12.72 -10.16 -18.88
C LYS A 118 -11.66 -9.28 -18.22
N THR A 119 -12.08 -8.26 -17.48
CA THR A 119 -11.16 -7.36 -16.77
C THR A 119 -10.44 -8.09 -15.65
N ALA A 120 -11.13 -8.95 -14.90
CA ALA A 120 -10.52 -9.75 -13.83
C ALA A 120 -9.41 -10.68 -14.39
N SER A 121 -9.66 -11.37 -15.48
CA SER A 121 -8.64 -12.22 -16.12
C SER A 121 -7.45 -11.39 -16.64
N LEU A 122 -7.69 -10.19 -17.21
CA LEU A 122 -6.61 -9.29 -17.63
C LEU A 122 -5.78 -8.78 -16.44
N ILE A 123 -6.40 -8.56 -15.28
CA ILE A 123 -5.68 -8.18 -14.05
C ILE A 123 -4.72 -9.30 -13.64
N ILE A 124 -5.18 -10.56 -13.57
CA ILE A 124 -4.32 -11.72 -13.25
C ILE A 124 -3.11 -11.75 -14.18
N VAL A 125 -3.33 -11.75 -15.49
CA VAL A 125 -2.25 -11.80 -16.50
C VAL A 125 -1.26 -10.64 -16.32
N SER A 126 -1.78 -9.43 -16.07
CA SER A 126 -0.94 -8.23 -15.94
C SER A 126 -0.12 -8.19 -14.66
N LEU A 127 -0.62 -8.79 -13.57
CA LEU A 127 0.05 -8.85 -12.27
C LEU A 127 1.00 -10.03 -12.16
N THR A 128 0.80 -11.10 -12.94
CA THR A 128 1.69 -12.26 -12.93
C THR A 128 3.13 -11.85 -13.25
N GLY A 129 4.06 -12.17 -12.36
CA GLY A 129 5.47 -11.81 -12.46
C GLY A 129 5.80 -10.33 -12.23
N LYS A 130 4.80 -9.49 -11.93
CA LYS A 130 4.98 -8.04 -11.67
C LYS A 130 4.53 -7.61 -10.28
N MET A 131 4.09 -8.55 -9.44
CA MET A 131 3.71 -8.21 -8.08
C MET A 131 4.87 -7.53 -7.36
N PRO A 132 4.61 -6.40 -6.66
CA PRO A 132 5.63 -5.77 -5.85
C PRO A 132 6.20 -6.79 -4.87
N GLN A 133 7.51 -6.98 -4.94
CA GLN A 133 8.17 -7.83 -3.96
C GLN A 133 8.36 -7.01 -2.69
N ALA A 134 8.06 -7.60 -1.56
CA ALA A 134 8.24 -6.98 -0.24
C ALA A 134 9.70 -6.58 0.06
N SER A 135 10.66 -7.03 -0.76
CA SER A 135 12.09 -6.76 -0.63
C SER A 135 12.51 -5.29 -0.83
N ASN A 136 11.66 -4.46 -1.46
CA ASN A 136 11.96 -3.02 -1.67
C ASN A 136 11.29 -2.10 -0.65
N SER A 137 10.57 -2.64 0.33
CA SER A 137 9.97 -1.89 1.42
C SER A 137 10.87 -1.92 2.66
N GLU A 138 10.68 -0.97 3.55
CA GLU A 138 11.34 -0.99 4.86
C GLU A 138 10.98 -2.27 5.63
N SER A 139 9.76 -2.77 5.50
CA SER A 139 9.34 -4.06 6.05
C SER A 139 9.97 -5.24 5.31
N GLY A 140 10.19 -5.13 4.00
CA GLY A 140 10.89 -6.14 3.21
C GLY A 140 12.36 -6.27 3.59
N ALA A 141 13.07 -5.15 3.71
CA ALA A 141 14.46 -5.14 4.16
C ALA A 141 14.61 -5.71 5.58
N LEU A 142 13.65 -5.39 6.48
CA LEU A 142 13.63 -5.96 7.82
C LEU A 142 13.32 -7.46 7.81
N ALA A 143 12.37 -7.91 6.98
CA ALA A 143 12.04 -9.34 6.84
C ALA A 143 13.20 -10.15 6.24
N GLU A 144 13.93 -9.59 5.26
CA GLU A 144 15.14 -10.21 4.71
C GLU A 144 16.24 -10.34 5.77
N ALA A 145 16.47 -9.30 6.58
CA ALA A 145 17.44 -9.33 7.66
C ALA A 145 17.08 -10.41 8.71
N LEU A 146 15.80 -10.51 9.10
CA LEU A 146 15.32 -11.55 10.03
C LEU A 146 15.45 -12.97 9.44
N THR A 147 15.15 -13.11 8.14
CA THR A 147 15.30 -14.41 7.45
C THR A 147 16.78 -14.81 7.36
N GLY A 148 17.67 -13.84 7.10
CA GLY A 148 19.12 -14.07 7.13
C GLY A 148 19.66 -14.46 8.50
N LEU A 149 18.96 -14.11 9.59
CA LEU A 149 19.24 -14.53 10.96
C LEU A 149 18.60 -15.89 11.34
N GLY A 150 17.96 -16.57 10.37
CA GLY A 150 17.43 -17.93 10.56
C GLY A 150 15.94 -18.00 10.90
N TRP A 151 15.21 -16.91 10.91
CA TRP A 151 13.78 -16.91 11.19
C TRP A 151 12.97 -17.39 9.97
N ALA A 152 11.86 -18.10 10.22
CA ALA A 152 10.96 -18.55 9.16
C ALA A 152 10.39 -17.33 8.40
N GLN A 153 10.39 -17.39 7.06
CA GLN A 153 10.02 -16.27 6.19
C GLN A 153 8.62 -15.70 6.49
N ALA A 154 7.65 -16.54 6.86
CA ALA A 154 6.31 -16.11 7.23
C ALA A 154 6.31 -15.25 8.49
N ALA A 155 6.96 -15.73 9.57
CA ALA A 155 7.08 -15.02 10.85
C ALA A 155 7.89 -13.72 10.68
N ALA A 156 8.99 -13.76 9.93
CA ALA A 156 9.81 -12.59 9.63
C ALA A 156 9.02 -11.48 8.93
N ARG A 157 8.17 -11.83 7.97
CA ARG A 157 7.30 -10.87 7.25
C ARG A 157 6.20 -10.28 8.11
N GLU A 158 5.59 -11.07 8.99
CA GLU A 158 4.56 -10.61 9.92
C GLU A 158 5.12 -9.60 10.90
N VAL A 159 6.18 -9.98 11.62
CA VAL A 159 6.86 -9.11 12.59
C VAL A 159 7.43 -7.85 11.92
N ALA A 160 8.02 -7.96 10.74
CA ALA A 160 8.54 -6.80 10.03
C ALA A 160 7.45 -5.77 9.69
N ARG A 161 6.25 -6.20 9.31
CA ARG A 161 5.12 -5.30 9.06
C ARG A 161 4.66 -4.59 10.32
N ASP A 162 4.51 -5.33 11.42
CA ASP A 162 4.07 -4.76 12.70
C ASP A 162 5.08 -3.74 13.22
N VAL A 163 6.37 -4.08 13.21
CA VAL A 163 7.43 -3.17 13.67
C VAL A 163 7.52 -1.89 12.82
N VAL A 164 7.37 -1.98 11.50
CA VAL A 164 7.38 -0.78 10.63
C VAL A 164 6.15 0.08 10.88
N ARG A 165 4.98 -0.51 11.12
CA ARG A 165 3.76 0.21 11.49
C ARG A 165 3.91 0.93 12.84
N ASP A 166 4.45 0.26 13.84
CA ASP A 166 4.50 0.74 15.23
C ASP A 166 5.70 1.68 15.47
N ALA A 167 6.74 1.61 14.63
CA ALA A 167 7.92 2.48 14.68
C ALA A 167 8.27 3.09 13.30
N PRO A 168 7.40 3.95 12.74
CA PRO A 168 7.53 4.45 11.37
C PRO A 168 8.74 5.36 11.13
N THR A 169 9.31 5.95 12.18
CA THR A 169 10.47 6.84 12.09
C THR A 169 11.79 6.19 12.52
N ALA A 170 11.75 4.94 13.02
CA ALA A 170 12.93 4.24 13.49
C ALA A 170 13.82 3.79 12.31
N SER A 171 15.13 3.80 12.51
CA SER A 171 16.10 3.23 11.56
C SER A 171 15.93 1.72 11.43
N LEU A 172 16.44 1.14 10.33
CA LEU A 172 16.40 -0.32 10.12
C LEU A 172 17.06 -1.08 11.29
N ALA A 173 18.16 -0.54 11.87
CA ALA A 173 18.87 -1.15 12.97
C ALA A 173 18.02 -1.15 14.28
N GLU A 174 17.29 -0.08 14.55
CA GLU A 174 16.39 0.00 15.70
C GLU A 174 15.18 -0.92 15.51
N ARG A 175 14.58 -0.95 14.32
CA ARG A 175 13.50 -1.88 13.97
C ARG A 175 13.92 -3.33 14.08
N LEU A 176 15.15 -3.65 13.68
CA LEU A 176 15.69 -5.01 13.82
C LEU A 176 15.80 -5.42 15.31
N LYS A 177 16.25 -4.50 16.19
CA LYS A 177 16.27 -4.75 17.64
C LYS A 177 14.86 -5.00 18.21
N ILE A 178 13.89 -4.19 17.83
CA ILE A 178 12.48 -4.34 18.24
C ILE A 178 11.93 -5.70 17.77
N ALA A 179 12.17 -6.04 16.52
CA ALA A 179 11.71 -7.30 15.92
C ALA A 179 12.32 -8.53 16.64
N LEU A 180 13.61 -8.49 16.91
CA LEU A 180 14.29 -9.58 17.64
C LEU A 180 13.79 -9.71 19.08
N ALA A 181 13.49 -8.60 19.76
CA ALA A 181 12.91 -8.62 21.10
C ALA A 181 11.50 -9.24 21.10
N SER A 182 10.66 -8.95 20.10
CA SER A 182 9.32 -9.55 19.97
C SER A 182 9.35 -11.03 19.62
N LEU A 183 10.31 -11.47 18.82
CA LEU A 183 10.50 -12.86 18.43
C LEU A 183 11.18 -13.70 19.53
N GLY A 184 12.12 -13.10 20.30
CA GLY A 184 12.82 -13.76 21.39
C GLY A 184 12.03 -13.89 22.70
N GLY A 185 10.94 -13.12 22.87
CA GLY A 185 10.04 -13.22 24.02
C GLY A 185 9.01 -14.36 23.96
N ASN A 186 8.98 -15.12 22.88
CA ASN A 186 8.06 -16.27 22.65
C ASN A 186 8.79 -17.62 22.55
N ALA A 187 10.01 -17.72 23.04
CA ALA A 187 10.78 -18.99 23.12
C ALA A 187 10.81 -19.56 24.54
#